data_218c18388ac5f27fd52032518a1a6dc5
#
_entry.id   218c18388ac5f27fd52032518a1a6dc5
#
_cell.length_a   1.000
_cell.length_b   1.000
_cell.length_c   1.000
_cell.angle_alpha   90.00
_cell.angle_beta   90.00
_cell.angle_gamma   90.00
#
_symmetry.space_group_name_H-M   'P 1'
#
loop_
_entity.id
_entity.type
_entity.pdbx_description
1 polymer ?
#
loop_
_entity_poly.entity_id
_entity_poly.type
_entity_poly.pdbx_seq_one_letter_code
_entity_poly.pdbx_strand_id
1 'polypeptide(L)'
;MPTANIDGIITHYEVVGFGPPLLMFAPGGFDAHRHQWTKLGVYAQTRMLEHLSGSYRCILFDRRECGESGGRVERVTWSHFALQGRALLEHLNIERAHLMGGCMGCGPALSFAVAWPSAVVSMVLYWPVGGARYRINAHGRFAEHLAYAQQFGLEEVVRLAAEGKPFNRDPRGGPWASPLRHDRAFAEAFIKQNVDDYNLIVAGTARTLFDRDTAPGAEPEDLLRLRTRTLIVPGRDASHATSAARYLEECLHGSEYWDVPVDRQTEDTVPGRLLQFLGAGNDA
;
A
#
# COMPACT_ATOMS: atom_id res chain seq x y z
N MET A 1 10.66 17.86 6.14
CA MET A 1 9.80 16.75 6.56
C MET A 1 10.63 15.68 7.22
N PRO A 2 10.12 14.95 8.21
CA PRO A 2 10.87 13.88 8.86
C PRO A 2 11.12 12.72 7.92
N THR A 3 12.29 12.10 8.10
CA THR A 3 12.73 10.91 7.35
C THR A 3 13.27 9.86 8.29
N ALA A 4 13.19 8.60 7.89
CA ALA A 4 13.83 7.46 8.54
C ALA A 4 14.67 6.70 7.51
N ASN A 5 15.86 6.26 7.88
CA ASN A 5 16.61 5.32 7.06
C ASN A 5 16.18 3.90 7.42
N ILE A 6 15.45 3.26 6.50
CA ILE A 6 14.91 1.92 6.68
C ILE A 6 15.55 1.01 5.64
N ASP A 7 16.34 0.07 6.08
CA ASP A 7 17.07 -0.87 5.21
C ASP A 7 17.88 -0.14 4.10
N GLY A 8 18.51 0.99 4.43
CA GLY A 8 19.26 1.81 3.48
C GLY A 8 18.39 2.65 2.53
N ILE A 9 17.06 2.61 2.66
CA ILE A 9 16.11 3.42 1.89
C ILE A 9 15.60 4.57 2.74
N ILE A 10 15.77 5.80 2.28
CA ILE A 10 15.21 6.97 2.95
C ILE A 10 13.69 6.94 2.78
N THR A 11 13.00 6.83 3.90
CA THR A 11 11.54 6.83 3.96
C THR A 11 11.05 8.18 4.48
N HIS A 12 10.24 8.87 3.70
CA HIS A 12 9.56 10.10 4.10
C HIS A 12 8.26 9.75 4.82
N TYR A 13 8.04 10.36 5.97
CA TYR A 13 6.83 10.13 6.76
C TYR A 13 6.27 11.42 7.36
N GLU A 14 5.06 11.35 7.86
CA GLU A 14 4.37 12.41 8.57
C GLU A 14 3.58 11.81 9.74
N VAL A 15 3.53 12.51 10.86
CA VAL A 15 2.71 12.14 12.00
C VAL A 15 1.71 13.26 12.25
N VAL A 16 0.42 12.94 12.17
CA VAL A 16 -0.68 13.89 12.29
C VAL A 16 -1.59 13.45 13.44
N GLY A 17 -1.99 14.41 14.28
CA GLY A 17 -2.86 14.13 15.42
C GLY A 17 -2.13 13.59 16.65
N PHE A 18 -2.90 13.12 17.61
CA PHE A 18 -2.44 12.63 18.92
C PHE A 18 -3.32 11.46 19.38
N GLY A 19 -2.87 10.73 20.40
CA GLY A 19 -3.58 9.57 20.92
C GLY A 19 -2.94 8.23 20.51
N PRO A 20 -3.69 7.13 20.52
CA PRO A 20 -3.17 5.82 20.14
C PRO A 20 -2.60 5.81 18.71
N PRO A 21 -1.49 5.10 18.45
CA PRO A 21 -0.86 5.10 17.13
C PRO A 21 -1.68 4.32 16.10
N LEU A 22 -1.85 4.92 14.92
CA LEU A 22 -2.49 4.33 13.75
C LEU A 22 -1.52 4.40 12.56
N LEU A 23 -0.93 3.26 12.19
CA LEU A 23 -0.07 3.16 11.02
C LEU A 23 -0.91 3.00 9.76
N MET A 24 -0.70 3.88 8.78
CA MET A 24 -1.55 3.99 7.59
C MET A 24 -0.77 3.65 6.32
N PHE A 25 -1.02 2.46 5.75
CA PHE A 25 -0.49 2.02 4.46
C PHE A 25 -1.28 2.66 3.31
N ALA A 26 -0.65 3.59 2.60
CA ALA A 26 -1.31 4.45 1.64
C ALA A 26 -1.96 3.72 0.45
N PRO A 27 -3.12 4.21 -0.04
CA PRO A 27 -3.68 3.78 -1.33
C PRO A 27 -2.84 4.32 -2.50
N GLY A 28 -3.14 3.90 -3.73
CA GLY A 28 -2.54 4.47 -4.94
C GLY A 28 -1.67 3.52 -5.75
N GLY A 29 -1.59 2.24 -5.40
CA GLY A 29 -0.80 1.26 -6.16
C GLY A 29 0.70 1.58 -6.15
N PHE A 30 1.33 1.78 -7.31
CA PHE A 30 2.74 2.19 -7.44
C PHE A 30 2.93 3.72 -7.33
N ASP A 31 1.92 4.43 -6.85
CA ASP A 31 1.96 5.84 -6.48
C ASP A 31 1.47 6.02 -5.03
N ALA A 32 1.76 5.03 -4.18
CA ALA A 32 1.30 4.98 -2.78
C ALA A 32 2.16 5.88 -1.90
N HIS A 33 1.74 7.12 -1.75
CA HIS A 33 2.39 8.09 -0.89
C HIS A 33 1.39 8.74 0.09
N ARG A 34 1.90 9.33 1.18
CA ARG A 34 1.11 9.87 2.30
C ARG A 34 -0.05 10.79 1.90
N HIS A 35 0.14 11.60 0.85
CA HIS A 35 -0.90 12.54 0.40
C HIS A 35 -2.08 11.88 -0.32
N GLN A 36 -2.00 10.59 -0.67
CA GLN A 36 -3.13 9.89 -1.29
C GLN A 36 -4.33 9.75 -0.34
N TRP A 37 -4.11 9.79 0.96
CA TRP A 37 -5.19 9.80 1.95
C TRP A 37 -6.09 11.06 1.86
N THR A 38 -5.58 12.16 1.31
CA THR A 38 -6.31 13.42 1.16
C THR A 38 -6.60 13.80 -0.29
N LYS A 39 -6.03 13.09 -1.27
CA LYS A 39 -6.17 13.44 -2.68
C LYS A 39 -6.91 12.41 -3.52
N LEU A 40 -6.91 11.14 -3.11
CA LEU A 40 -7.39 10.04 -3.95
C LEU A 40 -8.85 9.67 -3.63
N GLY A 41 -9.75 9.84 -4.61
CA GLY A 41 -11.10 9.28 -4.65
C GLY A 41 -11.86 9.31 -3.33
N VAL A 42 -12.35 8.16 -2.89
CA VAL A 42 -13.13 7.99 -1.66
C VAL A 42 -12.38 8.46 -0.40
N TYR A 43 -11.05 8.36 -0.37
CA TYR A 43 -10.23 8.79 0.78
C TYR A 43 -10.31 10.30 0.98
N ALA A 44 -10.26 11.07 -0.14
CA ALA A 44 -10.43 12.51 -0.11
C ALA A 44 -11.87 12.92 0.19
N GLN A 45 -12.85 12.22 -0.41
CA GLN A 45 -14.28 12.53 -0.24
C GLN A 45 -14.79 12.31 1.19
N THR A 46 -14.26 11.29 1.88
CA THR A 46 -14.66 10.97 3.25
C THR A 46 -13.88 11.76 4.30
N ARG A 47 -12.84 12.51 3.92
CA ARG A 47 -11.96 13.29 4.82
C ARG A 47 -11.51 12.47 6.05
N MET A 48 -11.38 11.15 5.86
CA MET A 48 -11.14 10.22 6.98
C MET A 48 -9.89 10.55 7.77
N LEU A 49 -8.81 11.01 7.12
CA LEU A 49 -7.57 11.37 7.82
C LEU A 49 -7.79 12.53 8.80
N GLU A 50 -8.54 13.55 8.39
CA GLU A 50 -8.84 14.70 9.23
C GLU A 50 -9.63 14.30 10.48
N HIS A 51 -10.66 13.45 10.31
CA HIS A 51 -11.45 12.96 11.43
C HIS A 51 -10.66 12.01 12.34
N LEU A 52 -9.88 11.10 11.77
CA LEU A 52 -9.08 10.14 12.55
C LEU A 52 -7.98 10.82 13.35
N SER A 53 -7.33 11.86 12.80
CA SER A 53 -6.26 12.60 13.49
C SER A 53 -6.74 13.38 14.72
N GLY A 54 -8.04 13.60 14.85
CA GLY A 54 -8.63 14.15 16.06
C GLY A 54 -8.59 13.21 17.28
N SER A 55 -8.39 11.91 17.07
CA SER A 55 -8.41 10.89 18.15
C SER A 55 -7.23 9.93 18.09
N TYR A 56 -6.49 9.87 16.99
CA TYR A 56 -5.37 8.96 16.76
C TYR A 56 -4.14 9.71 16.31
N ARG A 57 -2.98 9.21 16.71
CA ARG A 57 -1.69 9.60 16.14
C ARG A 57 -1.51 8.86 14.82
N CYS A 58 -1.97 9.46 13.72
CA CYS A 58 -1.90 8.91 12.37
C CYS A 58 -0.47 9.00 11.85
N ILE A 59 0.13 7.85 11.52
CA ILE A 59 1.48 7.73 10.99
C ILE A 59 1.36 7.38 9.52
N LEU A 60 1.65 8.38 8.67
CA LEU A 60 1.60 8.27 7.22
C LEU A 60 3.01 8.24 6.66
N PHE A 61 3.23 7.48 5.62
CA PHE A 61 4.54 7.42 4.98
C PHE A 61 4.42 7.17 3.48
N ASP A 62 5.43 7.61 2.76
CA ASP A 62 5.58 7.25 1.36
C ASP A 62 6.15 5.84 1.32
N ARG A 63 5.44 4.93 0.69
CA ARG A 63 5.96 3.59 0.49
C ARG A 63 7.26 3.65 -0.31
N ARG A 64 8.22 2.78 -0.02
CA ARG A 64 9.42 2.64 -0.84
C ARG A 64 9.04 2.61 -2.33
N GLU A 65 9.83 3.19 -3.18
CA GLU A 65 9.61 3.42 -4.62
C GLU A 65 8.48 4.42 -4.95
N CYS A 66 7.88 5.08 -3.95
CA CYS A 66 6.76 6.00 -4.16
C CYS A 66 6.99 7.37 -3.48
N GLY A 67 6.32 8.40 -3.96
CA GLY A 67 6.37 9.74 -3.37
C GLY A 67 7.79 10.31 -3.35
N GLU A 68 8.23 10.75 -2.18
CA GLU A 68 9.59 11.27 -1.94
C GLU A 68 10.52 10.19 -1.35
N SER A 69 10.00 9.00 -1.02
CA SER A 69 10.82 7.91 -0.51
C SER A 69 11.71 7.35 -1.61
N GLY A 70 12.91 6.94 -1.20
CA GLY A 70 13.85 6.24 -2.07
C GLY A 70 13.37 4.84 -2.45
N GLY A 71 14.22 4.12 -3.14
CA GLY A 71 13.93 2.76 -3.57
C GLY A 71 15.20 1.96 -3.84
N ARG A 72 14.99 0.70 -4.20
CA ARG A 72 16.04 -0.20 -4.66
C ARG A 72 15.49 -1.04 -5.81
N VAL A 73 16.27 -1.19 -6.88
CA VAL A 73 15.88 -2.07 -7.98
C VAL A 73 16.12 -3.52 -7.54
N GLU A 74 15.08 -4.15 -7.10
CA GLU A 74 15.05 -5.53 -6.62
C GLU A 74 13.66 -6.14 -6.83
N ARG A 75 13.55 -7.46 -6.72
CA ARG A 75 12.25 -8.13 -6.70
C ARG A 75 11.50 -7.76 -5.43
N VAL A 76 10.53 -6.87 -5.55
CA VAL A 76 9.71 -6.40 -4.44
C VAL A 76 8.62 -7.41 -4.07
N THR A 77 8.37 -7.54 -2.76
CA THR A 77 7.34 -8.44 -2.19
C THR A 77 6.45 -7.68 -1.20
N TRP A 78 5.32 -8.26 -0.83
CA TRP A 78 4.46 -7.71 0.23
C TRP A 78 5.18 -7.56 1.56
N SER A 79 6.10 -8.50 1.87
CA SER A 79 6.92 -8.44 3.09
C SER A 79 7.86 -7.23 3.11
N HIS A 80 8.42 -6.80 1.99
CA HIS A 80 9.24 -5.58 1.93
C HIS A 80 8.44 -4.33 2.34
N PHE A 81 7.18 -4.24 1.90
CA PHE A 81 6.30 -3.13 2.29
C PHE A 81 5.87 -3.20 3.75
N ALA A 82 5.62 -4.40 4.27
CA ALA A 82 5.29 -4.62 5.68
C ALA A 82 6.49 -4.29 6.59
N LEU A 83 7.70 -4.73 6.22
CA LEU A 83 8.96 -4.42 6.91
C LEU A 83 9.21 -2.92 7.01
N GLN A 84 8.93 -2.15 5.95
CA GLN A 84 9.05 -0.70 6.00
C GLN A 84 8.14 -0.10 7.10
N GLY A 85 6.89 -0.55 7.18
CA GLY A 85 5.97 -0.11 8.24
C GLY A 85 6.44 -0.52 9.63
N ARG A 86 6.97 -1.75 9.80
CA ARG A 86 7.50 -2.23 11.07
C ARG A 86 8.69 -1.40 11.54
N ALA A 87 9.67 -1.21 10.67
CA ALA A 87 10.86 -0.42 10.98
C ALA A 87 10.55 1.06 11.24
N LEU A 88 9.50 1.61 10.60
CA LEU A 88 9.03 2.96 10.92
C LEU A 88 8.44 3.04 12.34
N LEU A 89 7.64 2.06 12.77
CA LEU A 89 7.17 2.00 14.15
C LEU A 89 8.32 1.88 15.16
N GLU A 90 9.33 1.06 14.86
CA GLU A 90 10.54 0.93 15.69
C GLU A 90 11.32 2.26 15.77
N HIS A 91 11.51 2.95 14.64
CA HIS A 91 12.12 4.28 14.60
C HIS A 91 11.37 5.30 15.47
N LEU A 92 10.05 5.17 15.58
CA LEU A 92 9.20 6.03 16.40
C LEU A 92 9.04 5.53 17.84
N ASN A 93 9.70 4.44 18.23
CA ASN A 93 9.59 3.78 19.53
C ASN A 93 8.14 3.37 19.87
N ILE A 94 7.44 2.79 18.87
CA ILE A 94 6.06 2.31 18.99
C ILE A 94 6.07 0.78 18.93
N GLU A 95 5.67 0.14 20.01
CA GLU A 95 5.62 -1.33 20.09
C GLU A 95 4.37 -1.89 19.42
N ARG A 96 3.21 -1.24 19.63
CA ARG A 96 1.91 -1.67 19.11
C ARG A 96 1.16 -0.51 18.47
N ALA A 97 0.44 -0.80 17.38
CA ALA A 97 -0.37 0.20 16.68
C ALA A 97 -1.64 -0.43 16.12
N HIS A 98 -2.66 0.39 15.91
CA HIS A 98 -3.71 0.07 14.95
C HIS A 98 -3.13 0.15 13.54
N LEU A 99 -3.63 -0.68 12.62
CA LEU A 99 -3.26 -0.64 11.20
C LEU A 99 -4.43 -0.17 10.35
N MET A 100 -4.16 0.60 9.32
CA MET A 100 -5.13 0.89 8.28
C MET A 100 -4.47 0.74 6.91
N GLY A 101 -5.04 -0.12 6.08
CA GLY A 101 -4.65 -0.25 4.68
C GLY A 101 -5.73 0.32 3.77
N GLY A 102 -5.32 1.14 2.79
CA GLY A 102 -6.20 1.61 1.73
C GLY A 102 -5.83 1.01 0.37
N CYS A 103 -6.80 0.52 -0.41
CA CYS A 103 -6.54 -0.02 -1.75
C CYS A 103 -5.43 -1.11 -1.72
N MET A 104 -4.38 -0.95 -2.51
CA MET A 104 -3.20 -1.83 -2.49
C MET A 104 -2.48 -1.84 -1.13
N GLY A 105 -2.63 -0.79 -0.30
CA GLY A 105 -2.09 -0.74 1.06
C GLY A 105 -2.69 -1.77 2.03
N CYS A 106 -3.82 -2.42 1.67
CA CYS A 106 -4.37 -3.54 2.43
C CYS A 106 -3.42 -4.76 2.42
N GLY A 107 -2.70 -5.00 1.32
CA GLY A 107 -1.75 -6.11 1.20
C GLY A 107 -0.62 -6.04 2.23
N PRO A 108 0.17 -4.95 2.31
CA PRO A 108 1.19 -4.83 3.36
C PRO A 108 0.62 -4.77 4.77
N ALA A 109 -0.59 -4.25 5.00
CA ALA A 109 -1.23 -4.30 6.31
C ALA A 109 -1.53 -5.75 6.75
N LEU A 110 -2.02 -6.60 5.84
CA LEU A 110 -2.20 -8.03 6.06
C LEU A 110 -0.87 -8.74 6.33
N SER A 111 0.14 -8.51 5.48
CA SER A 111 1.49 -9.08 5.66
C SER A 111 2.12 -8.67 7.00
N PHE A 112 1.91 -7.42 7.42
CA PHE A 112 2.36 -6.93 8.72
C PHE A 112 1.67 -7.69 9.86
N ALA A 113 0.34 -7.80 9.82
CA ALA A 113 -0.44 -8.45 10.87
C ALA A 113 -0.09 -9.94 11.02
N VAL A 114 0.20 -10.62 9.90
CA VAL A 114 0.68 -12.01 9.91
C VAL A 114 2.08 -12.13 10.51
N ALA A 115 3.01 -11.25 10.13
CA ALA A 115 4.39 -11.33 10.58
C ALA A 115 4.57 -10.88 12.05
N TRP A 116 3.79 -9.90 12.51
CA TRP A 116 3.90 -9.33 13.86
C TRP A 116 2.52 -9.16 14.52
N PRO A 117 1.76 -10.24 14.76
CA PRO A 117 0.40 -10.14 15.29
C PRO A 117 0.33 -9.47 16.67
N SER A 118 1.35 -9.62 17.51
CA SER A 118 1.44 -8.98 18.83
C SER A 118 1.65 -7.45 18.76
N ALA A 119 2.13 -6.93 17.62
CA ALA A 119 2.32 -5.51 17.41
C ALA A 119 1.05 -4.81 16.88
N VAL A 120 -0.04 -5.57 16.62
CA VAL A 120 -1.29 -5.04 16.07
C VAL A 120 -2.37 -5.00 17.13
N VAL A 121 -2.99 -3.84 17.32
CA VAL A 121 -4.16 -3.66 18.20
C VAL A 121 -5.44 -4.05 17.48
N SER A 122 -5.65 -3.49 16.29
CA SER A 122 -6.73 -3.85 15.35
C SER A 122 -6.34 -3.39 13.94
N MET A 123 -7.10 -3.84 12.94
CA MET A 123 -6.80 -3.54 11.54
C MET A 123 -8.06 -3.08 10.78
N VAL A 124 -7.91 -2.07 9.94
CA VAL A 124 -8.93 -1.63 8.97
C VAL A 124 -8.43 -1.90 7.56
N LEU A 125 -9.19 -2.64 6.78
CA LEU A 125 -8.96 -2.90 5.37
C LEU A 125 -10.00 -2.14 4.55
N TYR A 126 -9.61 -0.97 4.04
CA TYR A 126 -10.51 -0.07 3.33
C TYR A 126 -10.32 -0.21 1.82
N TRP A 127 -11.32 -0.75 1.13
CA TRP A 127 -11.28 -1.06 -0.30
C TRP A 127 -10.11 -2.01 -0.66
N PRO A 128 -10.05 -3.21 -0.11
CA PRO A 128 -9.00 -4.15 -0.47
C PRO A 128 -9.03 -4.45 -1.96
N VAL A 129 -7.84 -4.43 -2.58
CA VAL A 129 -7.67 -4.78 -4.00
C VAL A 129 -7.80 -6.28 -4.20
N GLY A 130 -8.17 -6.67 -5.42
CA GLY A 130 -8.24 -8.06 -5.86
C GLY A 130 -9.31 -8.26 -6.93
N GLY A 131 -9.43 -9.49 -7.39
CA GLY A 131 -10.29 -9.88 -8.49
C GLY A 131 -9.53 -10.02 -9.81
N ALA A 132 -10.10 -10.79 -10.75
CA ALA A 132 -9.46 -11.09 -12.02
C ALA A 132 -9.06 -9.83 -12.83
N ARG A 133 -9.92 -8.81 -12.84
CA ARG A 133 -9.60 -7.56 -13.56
C ARG A 133 -8.43 -6.80 -12.94
N TYR A 134 -8.33 -6.77 -11.63
CA TYR A 134 -7.17 -6.17 -10.94
C TYR A 134 -5.88 -6.85 -11.37
N ARG A 135 -5.84 -8.19 -11.31
CA ARG A 135 -4.70 -8.99 -11.70
C ARG A 135 -4.33 -8.81 -13.18
N ILE A 136 -5.30 -8.93 -14.08
CA ILE A 136 -5.09 -8.76 -15.52
C ILE A 136 -4.54 -7.36 -15.84
N ASN A 137 -5.13 -6.31 -15.28
CA ASN A 137 -4.70 -4.95 -15.50
C ASN A 137 -3.29 -4.68 -14.95
N ALA A 138 -2.96 -5.28 -13.80
CA ALA A 138 -1.61 -5.17 -13.24
C ALA A 138 -0.57 -5.84 -14.16
N HIS A 139 -0.79 -7.09 -14.55
CA HIS A 139 0.10 -7.80 -15.48
C HIS A 139 0.22 -7.09 -16.83
N GLY A 140 -0.87 -6.53 -17.36
CA GLY A 140 -0.85 -5.73 -18.59
C GLY A 140 0.09 -4.53 -18.50
N ARG A 141 0.04 -3.77 -17.39
CA ARG A 141 0.96 -2.64 -17.17
C ARG A 141 2.42 -3.07 -17.08
N PHE A 142 2.68 -4.15 -16.38
CA PHE A 142 4.04 -4.67 -16.29
C PHE A 142 4.55 -5.19 -17.63
N ALA A 143 3.69 -5.86 -18.41
CA ALA A 143 4.05 -6.32 -19.76
C ALA A 143 4.36 -5.16 -20.72
N GLU A 144 3.57 -4.08 -20.66
CA GLU A 144 3.82 -2.86 -21.43
C GLU A 144 5.16 -2.22 -21.05
N HIS A 145 5.47 -2.13 -19.75
CA HIS A 145 6.74 -1.62 -19.28
C HIS A 145 7.93 -2.48 -19.74
N LEU A 146 7.84 -3.80 -19.57
CA LEU A 146 8.88 -4.74 -19.97
C LEU A 146 9.18 -4.64 -21.47
N ALA A 147 8.13 -4.60 -22.30
CA ALA A 147 8.28 -4.45 -23.75
C ALA A 147 8.96 -3.11 -24.09
N TYR A 148 8.58 -2.04 -23.41
CA TYR A 148 9.16 -0.72 -23.63
C TYR A 148 10.65 -0.66 -23.22
N ALA A 149 10.99 -1.14 -22.04
CA ALA A 149 12.36 -1.20 -21.55
C ALA A 149 13.26 -2.05 -22.46
N GLN A 150 12.74 -3.18 -22.95
CA GLN A 150 13.46 -4.06 -23.87
C GLN A 150 13.70 -3.39 -25.24
N GLN A 151 12.73 -2.63 -25.73
CA GLN A 151 12.81 -2.02 -27.06
C GLN A 151 13.66 -0.74 -27.07
N PHE A 152 13.57 0.08 -26.03
CA PHE A 152 14.13 1.43 -26.03
C PHE A 152 15.27 1.64 -25.02
N GLY A 153 15.48 0.68 -24.12
CA GLY A 153 16.51 0.75 -23.10
C GLY A 153 16.13 1.55 -21.84
N LEU A 154 16.98 1.46 -20.82
CA LEU A 154 16.71 2.04 -19.50
C LEU A 154 16.87 3.58 -19.47
N GLU A 155 17.67 4.17 -20.37
CA GLU A 155 17.80 5.62 -20.49
C GLU A 155 16.45 6.25 -20.88
N GLU A 156 15.72 5.61 -21.80
CA GLU A 156 14.42 6.09 -22.24
C GLU A 156 13.35 5.91 -21.16
N VAL A 157 13.45 4.86 -20.34
CA VAL A 157 12.61 4.70 -19.14
C VAL A 157 12.81 5.87 -18.17
N VAL A 158 14.06 6.26 -17.90
CA VAL A 158 14.38 7.42 -17.03
C VAL A 158 13.81 8.70 -17.62
N ARG A 159 13.95 8.92 -18.94
CA ARG A 159 13.39 10.09 -19.62
C ARG A 159 11.87 10.20 -19.42
N LEU A 160 11.14 9.08 -19.58
CA LEU A 160 9.69 9.05 -19.38
C LEU A 160 9.30 9.23 -17.89
N ALA A 161 10.06 8.65 -16.98
CA ALA A 161 9.83 8.84 -15.54
C ALA A 161 9.90 10.33 -15.16
N ALA A 162 10.79 11.11 -15.80
CA ALA A 162 10.91 12.56 -15.61
C ALA A 162 9.66 13.35 -16.05
N GLU A 163 8.81 12.83 -16.93
CA GLU A 163 7.54 13.47 -17.32
C GLU A 163 6.52 13.53 -16.17
N GLY A 164 6.77 12.85 -15.07
CA GLY A 164 5.98 12.95 -13.85
C GLY A 164 4.72 12.09 -13.82
N LYS A 165 4.46 11.27 -14.82
CA LYS A 165 3.30 10.39 -14.82
C LYS A 165 3.56 9.16 -13.91
N PRO A 166 2.63 8.83 -13.02
CA PRO A 166 2.77 7.63 -12.19
C PRO A 166 2.57 6.36 -13.04
N PHE A 167 3.15 5.24 -12.59
CA PHE A 167 3.08 3.93 -13.25
C PHE A 167 1.65 3.49 -13.63
N ASN A 168 0.66 3.87 -12.82
CA ASN A 168 -0.76 3.56 -13.10
C ASN A 168 -1.33 4.33 -14.30
N ARG A 169 -0.71 5.44 -14.70
CA ARG A 169 -1.14 6.31 -15.81
C ARG A 169 -0.30 6.08 -17.07
N ASP A 170 0.99 5.89 -16.89
CA ASP A 170 1.93 5.57 -17.97
C ASP A 170 2.91 4.49 -17.48
N PRO A 171 2.63 3.21 -17.77
CA PRO A 171 3.47 2.12 -17.30
C PRO A 171 4.90 2.14 -17.84
N ARG A 172 5.14 2.81 -18.97
CA ARG A 172 6.44 2.83 -19.64
C ARG A 172 7.56 3.41 -18.76
N GLY A 173 7.22 4.38 -17.86
CA GLY A 173 8.15 4.91 -16.87
C GLY A 173 8.56 3.96 -15.74
N GLY A 174 7.89 2.82 -15.62
CA GLY A 174 8.21 1.73 -14.70
C GLY A 174 7.79 1.93 -13.24
N PRO A 175 7.88 0.86 -12.45
CA PRO A 175 7.46 0.89 -11.04
C PRO A 175 8.40 1.71 -10.13
N TRP A 176 9.58 2.08 -10.60
CA TRP A 176 10.54 2.97 -9.91
C TRP A 176 10.50 4.42 -10.42
N ALA A 177 9.46 4.82 -11.15
CA ALA A 177 9.37 6.16 -11.74
C ALA A 177 9.53 7.29 -10.70
N SER A 178 9.13 7.08 -9.45
CA SER A 178 9.27 8.09 -8.40
C SER A 178 10.73 8.35 -8.00
N PRO A 179 11.52 7.37 -7.54
CA PRO A 179 12.94 7.60 -7.24
C PRO A 179 13.75 8.01 -8.49
N LEU A 180 13.42 7.52 -9.69
CA LEU A 180 14.07 7.97 -10.92
C LEU A 180 13.91 9.48 -11.16
N ARG A 181 12.83 10.08 -10.68
CA ARG A 181 12.53 11.50 -10.79
C ARG A 181 13.26 12.37 -9.77
N HIS A 182 13.37 11.84 -8.54
CA HIS A 182 13.78 12.64 -7.38
C HIS A 182 15.24 12.41 -6.96
N ASP A 183 15.81 11.25 -7.33
CA ASP A 183 17.17 10.87 -6.96
C ASP A 183 18.03 10.66 -8.21
N ARG A 184 18.88 11.66 -8.48
CA ARG A 184 19.80 11.63 -9.62
C ARG A 184 20.80 10.47 -9.54
N ALA A 185 21.32 10.16 -8.35
CA ALA A 185 22.27 9.07 -8.18
C ALA A 185 21.60 7.72 -8.45
N PHE A 186 20.34 7.55 -8.00
CA PHE A 186 19.53 6.39 -8.33
C PHE A 186 19.33 6.26 -9.84
N ALA A 187 18.97 7.33 -10.53
CA ALA A 187 18.77 7.33 -11.99
C ALA A 187 20.06 6.99 -12.75
N GLU A 188 21.21 7.57 -12.34
CA GLU A 188 22.53 7.26 -12.92
C GLU A 188 22.97 5.81 -12.70
N ALA A 189 22.62 5.22 -11.57
CA ALA A 189 22.87 3.79 -11.31
C ALA A 189 21.89 2.88 -12.08
N PHE A 190 20.64 3.32 -12.24
CA PHE A 190 19.59 2.58 -12.95
C PHE A 190 19.95 2.34 -14.40
N ILE A 191 20.39 3.36 -15.15
CA ILE A 191 20.73 3.26 -16.57
C ILE A 191 21.93 2.34 -16.85
N LYS A 192 22.77 2.08 -15.84
CA LYS A 192 23.95 1.21 -15.97
C LYS A 192 23.61 -0.29 -15.81
N GLN A 193 22.39 -0.62 -15.45
CA GLN A 193 21.97 -2.01 -15.29
C GLN A 193 21.86 -2.71 -16.64
N ASN A 194 22.03 -4.02 -16.63
CA ASN A 194 21.69 -4.85 -17.78
C ASN A 194 20.16 -4.90 -17.92
N VAL A 195 19.63 -4.64 -19.10
CA VAL A 195 18.18 -4.58 -19.34
C VAL A 195 17.49 -5.94 -19.15
N ASP A 196 18.18 -7.03 -19.46
CA ASP A 196 17.61 -8.38 -19.30
C ASP A 196 17.50 -8.75 -17.82
N ASP A 197 18.53 -8.45 -17.01
CA ASP A 197 18.51 -8.63 -15.56
C ASP A 197 17.43 -7.77 -14.91
N TYR A 198 17.32 -6.51 -15.34
CA TYR A 198 16.26 -5.60 -14.91
C TYR A 198 14.86 -6.18 -15.21
N ASN A 199 14.65 -6.68 -16.44
CA ASN A 199 13.40 -7.27 -16.86
C ASN A 199 13.04 -8.52 -16.04
N LEU A 200 14.01 -9.33 -15.63
CA LEU A 200 13.79 -10.47 -14.74
C LEU A 200 13.32 -10.01 -13.34
N ILE A 201 13.89 -8.93 -12.79
CA ILE A 201 13.48 -8.32 -11.52
C ILE A 201 12.03 -7.82 -11.61
N VAL A 202 11.71 -7.07 -12.65
CA VAL A 202 10.36 -6.53 -12.88
C VAL A 202 9.32 -7.64 -13.05
N ALA A 203 9.62 -8.63 -13.88
CA ALA A 203 8.74 -9.79 -14.09
C ALA A 203 8.55 -10.60 -12.79
N GLY A 204 9.61 -10.75 -12.00
CA GLY A 204 9.56 -11.37 -10.67
C GLY A 204 8.67 -10.60 -9.70
N THR A 205 8.79 -9.29 -9.68
CA THR A 205 7.95 -8.38 -8.87
C THR A 205 6.46 -8.53 -9.25
N ALA A 206 6.14 -8.47 -10.55
CA ALA A 206 4.77 -8.64 -11.03
C ALA A 206 4.16 -9.98 -10.61
N ARG A 207 4.91 -11.08 -10.78
CA ARG A 207 4.46 -12.42 -10.38
C ARG A 207 4.26 -12.56 -8.88
N THR A 208 5.07 -11.88 -8.06
CA THR A 208 4.95 -11.95 -6.60
C THR A 208 3.79 -11.11 -6.06
N LEU A 209 3.57 -9.91 -6.63
CA LEU A 209 2.54 -9.01 -6.12
C LEU A 209 1.14 -9.29 -6.70
N PHE A 210 1.05 -9.98 -7.83
CA PHE A 210 -0.22 -10.24 -8.53
C PHE A 210 -0.36 -11.73 -8.88
N ASP A 211 -0.07 -12.59 -7.92
CA ASP A 211 -0.05 -14.05 -8.07
C ASP A 211 -1.43 -14.70 -8.10
N ARG A 212 -2.46 -14.01 -7.60
CA ARG A 212 -3.81 -14.55 -7.39
C ARG A 212 -4.93 -13.57 -7.71
N ASP A 213 -6.15 -14.09 -7.88
CA ASP A 213 -7.36 -13.29 -8.11
C ASP A 213 -8.05 -12.85 -6.79
N THR A 214 -7.68 -13.44 -5.66
CA THR A 214 -8.15 -13.03 -4.33
C THR A 214 -7.39 -11.79 -3.83
N ALA A 215 -7.69 -11.31 -2.65
CA ALA A 215 -6.93 -10.21 -2.05
C ALA A 215 -5.48 -10.65 -1.80
N PRO A 216 -4.49 -9.86 -2.28
CA PRO A 216 -3.07 -10.18 -2.09
C PRO A 216 -2.57 -9.75 -0.71
N GLY A 217 -1.36 -10.18 -0.35
CA GLY A 217 -0.64 -9.70 0.83
C GLY A 217 -0.21 -10.79 1.80
N ALA A 218 -1.04 -11.79 2.02
CA ALA A 218 -0.73 -12.93 2.89
C ALA A 218 -1.31 -14.23 2.32
N GLU A 219 -0.77 -15.36 2.78
CA GLU A 219 -1.27 -16.68 2.37
C GLU A 219 -2.59 -17.00 3.10
N PRO A 220 -3.51 -17.76 2.47
CA PRO A 220 -4.78 -18.15 3.08
C PRO A 220 -4.63 -18.79 4.45
N GLU A 221 -3.66 -19.70 4.58
CA GLU A 221 -3.37 -20.44 5.80
C GLU A 221 -2.94 -19.53 6.96
N ASP A 222 -2.23 -18.45 6.65
CA ASP A 222 -1.80 -17.47 7.64
C ASP A 222 -2.95 -16.54 8.04
N LEU A 223 -3.81 -16.16 7.09
CA LEU A 223 -5.03 -15.39 7.36
C LEU A 223 -5.99 -16.15 8.27
N LEU A 224 -6.17 -17.46 8.04
CA LEU A 224 -7.02 -18.34 8.87
C LEU A 224 -6.52 -18.47 10.32
N ARG A 225 -5.22 -18.28 10.56
CA ARG A 225 -4.63 -18.28 11.91
C ARG A 225 -4.68 -16.93 12.59
N LEU A 226 -4.84 -15.85 11.83
CA LEU A 226 -4.84 -14.49 12.35
C LEU A 226 -6.06 -14.24 13.25
N ARG A 227 -5.83 -13.67 14.43
CA ARG A 227 -6.88 -13.34 15.42
C ARG A 227 -7.04 -11.83 15.64
N THR A 228 -6.36 -11.05 14.83
CA THR A 228 -6.45 -9.58 14.88
C THR A 228 -7.86 -9.12 14.55
N ARG A 229 -8.46 -8.34 15.43
CA ARG A 229 -9.76 -7.72 15.17
C ARG A 229 -9.68 -6.85 13.92
N THR A 230 -10.49 -7.15 12.92
CA THR A 230 -10.39 -6.53 11.59
C THR A 230 -11.74 -5.99 11.12
N LEU A 231 -11.75 -4.75 10.61
CA LEU A 231 -12.88 -4.18 9.88
C LEU A 231 -12.57 -4.21 8.38
N ILE A 232 -13.48 -4.76 7.58
CA ILE A 232 -13.38 -4.81 6.13
C ILE A 232 -14.45 -3.90 5.54
N VAL A 233 -14.03 -2.91 4.75
CA VAL A 233 -14.92 -2.00 4.02
C VAL A 233 -14.73 -2.22 2.51
N PRO A 234 -15.73 -2.79 1.81
CA PRO A 234 -15.58 -3.15 0.40
C PRO A 234 -15.61 -1.93 -0.53
N GLY A 235 -14.81 -1.99 -1.60
CA GLY A 235 -15.03 -1.23 -2.83
C GLY A 235 -15.86 -2.03 -3.83
N ARG A 236 -16.20 -1.41 -4.98
CA ARG A 236 -17.01 -2.05 -6.04
C ARG A 236 -16.60 -1.57 -7.42
N ASP A 237 -15.32 -1.69 -7.75
CA ASP A 237 -14.82 -1.34 -9.09
C ASP A 237 -13.90 -2.43 -9.65
N ALA A 238 -13.26 -2.15 -10.77
CA ALA A 238 -12.40 -3.11 -11.47
C ALA A 238 -11.16 -3.55 -10.67
N SER A 239 -10.72 -2.75 -9.70
CA SER A 239 -9.56 -3.05 -8.85
C SER A 239 -9.94 -3.54 -7.45
N HIS A 240 -11.17 -3.24 -7.03
CA HIS A 240 -11.69 -3.52 -5.69
C HIS A 240 -12.94 -4.41 -5.80
N ALA A 241 -12.74 -5.63 -6.32
CA ALA A 241 -13.84 -6.57 -6.49
C ALA A 241 -14.43 -6.96 -5.13
N THR A 242 -15.76 -7.00 -5.03
CA THR A 242 -16.46 -7.45 -3.81
C THR A 242 -16.00 -8.85 -3.38
N SER A 243 -15.67 -9.73 -4.35
CA SER A 243 -15.15 -11.07 -4.06
C SER A 243 -13.83 -11.06 -3.30
N ALA A 244 -12.96 -10.06 -3.51
CA ALA A 244 -11.71 -9.94 -2.75
C ALA A 244 -11.98 -9.56 -1.27
N ALA A 245 -12.92 -8.67 -1.02
CA ALA A 245 -13.32 -8.30 0.33
C ALA A 245 -14.04 -9.47 1.05
N ARG A 246 -14.92 -10.22 0.34
CA ARG A 246 -15.58 -11.42 0.87
C ARG A 246 -14.59 -12.54 1.18
N TYR A 247 -13.61 -12.76 0.32
CA TYR A 247 -12.52 -13.70 0.60
C TYR A 247 -11.80 -13.37 1.92
N LEU A 248 -11.52 -12.10 2.19
CA LEU A 248 -10.91 -11.68 3.45
C LEU A 248 -11.84 -11.92 4.65
N GLU A 249 -13.15 -11.67 4.49
CA GLU A 249 -14.14 -11.97 5.52
C GLU A 249 -14.16 -13.47 5.86
N GLU A 250 -14.11 -14.33 4.85
CA GLU A 250 -14.08 -15.79 5.03
C GLU A 250 -12.79 -16.26 5.72
N CYS A 251 -11.64 -15.67 5.38
CA CYS A 251 -10.34 -16.06 5.95
C CYS A 251 -10.07 -15.48 7.33
N LEU A 252 -10.50 -14.25 7.62
CA LEU A 252 -10.18 -13.54 8.85
C LEU A 252 -11.23 -13.80 9.91
N HIS A 253 -10.91 -14.73 10.83
CA HIS A 253 -11.83 -15.14 11.87
C HIS A 253 -12.27 -13.97 12.77
N GLY A 254 -13.59 -13.75 12.87
CA GLY A 254 -14.17 -12.70 13.69
C GLY A 254 -13.98 -11.29 13.11
N SER A 255 -13.71 -11.16 11.80
CA SER A 255 -13.72 -9.87 11.12
C SER A 255 -15.14 -9.30 11.04
N GLU A 256 -15.22 -7.98 11.07
CA GLU A 256 -16.45 -7.23 10.83
C GLU A 256 -16.48 -6.79 9.35
N TYR A 257 -17.42 -7.32 8.57
CA TYR A 257 -17.64 -6.87 7.20
C TYR A 257 -18.72 -5.79 7.19
N TRP A 258 -18.32 -4.55 6.88
CA TRP A 258 -19.28 -3.46 6.78
C TRP A 258 -19.80 -3.34 5.34
N ASP A 259 -20.88 -4.02 5.03
CA ASP A 259 -21.52 -4.04 3.69
C ASP A 259 -22.26 -2.72 3.40
N VAL A 260 -21.51 -1.65 3.33
CA VAL A 260 -22.02 -0.32 3.00
C VAL A 260 -21.87 -0.05 1.51
N PRO A 261 -22.93 0.37 0.78
CA PRO A 261 -22.83 0.77 -0.61
C PRO A 261 -21.84 1.92 -0.81
N VAL A 262 -21.14 1.93 -1.95
CA VAL A 262 -20.08 2.92 -2.22
C VAL A 262 -20.62 4.36 -2.20
N ASP A 263 -21.84 4.59 -2.70
CA ASP A 263 -22.52 5.89 -2.67
C ASP A 263 -22.92 6.35 -1.26
N ARG A 264 -22.92 5.43 -0.28
CA ARG A 264 -23.14 5.71 1.14
C ARG A 264 -21.84 5.85 1.93
N GLN A 265 -20.69 5.66 1.32
CA GLN A 265 -19.39 5.88 1.93
C GLN A 265 -19.00 7.37 1.82
N THR A 266 -19.56 8.17 2.72
CA THR A 266 -19.43 9.62 2.75
C THR A 266 -18.68 10.10 4.00
N GLU A 267 -18.38 11.39 4.08
CA GLU A 267 -17.80 12.02 5.27
C GLU A 267 -18.70 11.84 6.51
N ASP A 268 -20.02 11.81 6.36
CA ASP A 268 -20.95 11.64 7.49
C ASP A 268 -20.99 10.21 8.03
N THR A 269 -20.61 9.22 7.24
CA THR A 269 -20.80 7.79 7.59
C THR A 269 -19.48 7.10 7.92
N VAL A 270 -18.44 7.29 7.09
CA VAL A 270 -17.20 6.51 7.18
C VAL A 270 -16.37 6.86 8.42
N PRO A 271 -16.06 8.13 8.70
CA PRO A 271 -15.19 8.46 9.85
C PRO A 271 -15.79 7.98 11.17
N GLY A 272 -17.10 8.19 11.39
CA GLY A 272 -17.78 7.74 12.59
C GLY A 272 -17.69 6.23 12.79
N ARG A 273 -17.86 5.44 11.72
CA ARG A 273 -17.74 3.97 11.76
C ARG A 273 -16.31 3.52 12.05
N LEU A 274 -15.31 4.17 11.45
CA LEU A 274 -13.90 3.87 11.71
C LEU A 274 -13.53 4.18 13.16
N LEU A 275 -13.90 5.35 13.68
CA LEU A 275 -13.66 5.75 15.07
C LEU A 275 -14.34 4.77 16.06
N GLN A 276 -15.57 4.38 15.82
CA GLN A 276 -16.29 3.39 16.62
C GLN A 276 -15.55 2.05 16.66
N PHE A 277 -15.11 1.57 15.49
CA PHE A 277 -14.37 0.31 15.42
C PHE A 277 -13.02 0.40 16.14
N LEU A 278 -12.21 1.41 15.84
CA LEU A 278 -10.88 1.56 16.42
C LEU A 278 -10.96 1.78 17.95
N GLY A 279 -11.92 2.57 18.43
CA GLY A 279 -12.10 2.88 19.86
C GLY A 279 -12.44 1.67 20.72
N ALA A 280 -13.25 0.74 20.21
CA ALA A 280 -13.59 -0.50 20.95
C ALA A 280 -12.38 -1.45 21.19
N GLY A 281 -11.20 -1.15 20.68
CA GLY A 281 -9.96 -1.91 20.90
C GLY A 281 -9.01 -1.28 21.92
N ASN A 282 -9.34 -0.10 22.47
CA ASN A 282 -8.48 0.59 23.42
C ASN A 282 -8.71 0.18 24.88
N ASP A 283 -9.77 -0.55 25.16
CA ASP A 283 -10.18 -0.98 26.51
C ASP A 283 -9.74 -2.43 26.85
N ALA A 284 -8.90 -3.06 26.00
CA ALA A 284 -8.49 -4.47 26.16
C ALA A 284 -6.97 -4.61 26.43
#